data_d700032673dbb762fb6dcf5e2661ca94
#
_entry.id   d700032673dbb762fb6dcf5e2661ca94
#
_cell.length_a   1.000
_cell.length_b   1.000
_cell.length_c   1.000
_cell.angle_alpha   90.00
_cell.angle_beta   90.00
_cell.angle_gamma   90.00
#
_symmetry.space_group_name_H-M   'P 1'
#
loop_
_entity.id
_entity.type
_entity.pdbx_description
1 polymer ?
#
loop_
_entity_poly.entity_id
_entity_poly.type
_entity_poly.pdbx_seq_one_letter_code
_entity_poly.pdbx_strand_id
1 'polypeptide(L)'
;MRDLLALLSVVSIGASALFLLYGVALIKRGRRRMHHRMMLIASGLAALFLVLYLAKAALFGGRHYAGPEAFHAAYLLLLGFHSLIAALNLPLVLVVLYFAFARRFDRHRRLAPYAVANWVLVALTGWLVWYVLLRYGK
;
A
#
# COMPACT_ATOMS: atom_id res chain seq x y z
N MET A 1 -21.35 5.13 -4.19
CA MET A 1 -20.34 4.50 -5.09
C MET A 1 -18.92 4.98 -4.78
N ARG A 2 -18.65 6.31 -4.80
CA ARG A 2 -17.31 6.86 -4.46
C ARG A 2 -16.76 6.35 -3.11
N ASP A 3 -17.57 6.42 -2.06
CA ASP A 3 -17.14 6.04 -0.71
C ASP A 3 -16.97 4.52 -0.56
N LEU A 4 -17.77 3.74 -1.27
CA LEU A 4 -17.60 2.29 -1.33
C LEU A 4 -16.26 1.92 -2.00
N LEU A 5 -15.94 2.53 -3.15
CA LEU A 5 -14.66 2.30 -3.81
C LEU A 5 -13.47 2.73 -2.93
N ALA A 6 -13.60 3.85 -2.22
CA ALA A 6 -12.59 4.31 -1.27
C ALA A 6 -12.40 3.30 -0.14
N LEU A 7 -13.49 2.82 0.47
CA LEU A 7 -13.44 1.82 1.53
C LEU A 7 -12.83 0.51 1.03
N LEU A 8 -13.27 -0.01 -0.11
CA LEU A 8 -12.72 -1.24 -0.68
C LEU A 8 -11.24 -1.11 -1.00
N SER A 9 -10.79 0.08 -1.48
CA SER A 9 -9.37 0.35 -1.72
C SER A 9 -8.55 0.24 -0.42
N VAL A 10 -8.94 0.95 0.64
CA VAL A 10 -8.16 0.93 1.89
C VAL A 10 -8.23 -0.41 2.61
N VAL A 11 -9.33 -1.13 2.51
CA VAL A 11 -9.44 -2.50 3.03
C VAL A 11 -8.51 -3.43 2.27
N SER A 12 -8.45 -3.33 0.94
CA SER A 12 -7.56 -4.15 0.10
C SER A 12 -6.09 -3.93 0.43
N ILE A 13 -5.65 -2.68 0.57
CA ILE A 13 -4.24 -2.41 0.91
C ILE A 13 -3.90 -2.78 2.36
N GLY A 14 -4.84 -2.62 3.29
CA GLY A 14 -4.68 -3.07 4.67
C GLY A 14 -4.55 -4.59 4.76
N ALA A 15 -5.42 -5.33 4.09
CA ALA A 15 -5.34 -6.79 4.00
C ALA A 15 -4.02 -7.23 3.32
N SER A 16 -3.62 -6.55 2.24
CA SER A 16 -2.33 -6.78 1.58
C SER A 16 -1.16 -6.67 2.55
N ALA A 17 -1.10 -5.62 3.37
CA ALA A 17 -0.06 -5.43 4.37
C ALA A 17 -0.06 -6.54 5.44
N LEU A 18 -1.22 -7.01 5.88
CA LEU A 18 -1.32 -8.12 6.83
C LEU A 18 -0.80 -9.43 6.25
N PHE A 19 -1.18 -9.78 5.01
CA PHE A 19 -0.65 -10.97 4.32
C PHE A 19 0.85 -10.86 4.08
N LEU A 20 1.35 -9.66 3.74
CA LEU A 20 2.77 -9.39 3.59
C LEU A 20 3.53 -9.68 4.89
N LEU A 21 3.10 -9.15 6.01
CA LEU A 21 3.73 -9.34 7.32
C LEU A 21 3.67 -10.81 7.76
N TYR A 22 2.54 -11.48 7.53
CA TYR A 22 2.42 -12.91 7.78
C TYR A 22 3.39 -13.71 6.92
N GLY A 23 3.52 -13.39 5.64
CA GLY A 23 4.49 -14.02 4.75
C GLY A 23 5.95 -13.80 5.17
N VAL A 24 6.29 -12.63 5.69
CA VAL A 24 7.61 -12.35 6.29
C VAL A 24 7.85 -13.23 7.51
N ALA A 25 6.86 -13.38 8.39
CA ALA A 25 6.97 -14.26 9.55
C ALA A 25 7.18 -15.72 9.13
N LEU A 26 6.52 -16.17 8.05
CA LEU A 26 6.67 -17.53 7.52
C LEU A 26 8.07 -17.81 6.95
N ILE A 27 8.66 -16.86 6.21
CA ILE A 27 10.00 -17.05 5.66
C ILE A 27 11.06 -17.10 6.77
N LYS A 28 10.89 -16.31 7.83
CA LYS A 28 11.75 -16.35 9.02
C LYS A 28 11.69 -17.70 9.74
N ARG A 29 10.56 -18.43 9.60
CA ARG A 29 10.37 -19.79 10.13
C ARG A 29 10.76 -20.89 9.14
N GLY A 30 11.37 -20.54 8.01
CA GLY A 30 11.79 -21.49 6.96
C GLY A 30 10.66 -22.04 6.10
N ARG A 31 9.43 -21.52 6.22
CA ARG A 31 8.27 -21.98 5.46
C ARG A 31 8.18 -21.31 4.08
N ARG A 32 9.11 -21.63 3.19
CA ARG A 32 9.27 -20.97 1.87
C ARG A 32 8.03 -21.07 0.99
N ARG A 33 7.36 -22.23 0.94
CA ARG A 33 6.17 -22.45 0.11
C ARG A 33 4.99 -21.58 0.55
N MET A 34 4.76 -21.48 1.86
CA MET A 34 3.71 -20.63 2.41
C MET A 34 4.03 -19.15 2.27
N HIS A 35 5.30 -18.75 2.46
CA HIS A 35 5.76 -17.40 2.15
C HIS A 35 5.43 -17.00 0.71
N HIS A 36 5.76 -17.85 -0.27
CA HIS A 36 5.46 -17.60 -1.69
C HIS A 36 3.96 -17.36 -1.91
N ARG A 37 3.09 -18.19 -1.33
CA ARG A 37 1.63 -18.02 -1.43
C ARG A 37 1.16 -16.70 -0.82
N MET A 38 1.67 -16.34 0.35
CA MET A 38 1.29 -15.08 1.03
C MET A 38 1.77 -13.86 0.23
N MET A 39 2.94 -13.92 -0.38
CA MET A 39 3.43 -12.83 -1.25
C MET A 39 2.56 -12.66 -2.49
N LEU A 40 2.10 -13.73 -3.12
CA LEU A 40 1.18 -13.65 -4.25
C LEU A 40 -0.18 -13.06 -3.85
N ILE A 41 -0.75 -13.47 -2.71
CA ILE A 41 -2.00 -12.90 -2.20
C ILE A 41 -1.82 -11.41 -1.87
N ALA A 42 -0.76 -11.04 -1.15
CA ALA A 42 -0.46 -9.65 -0.82
C ALA A 42 -0.31 -8.78 -2.08
N SER A 43 0.41 -9.28 -3.09
CA SER A 43 0.59 -8.59 -4.37
C SER A 43 -0.72 -8.46 -5.16
N GLY A 44 -1.55 -9.49 -5.17
CA GLY A 44 -2.89 -9.46 -5.79
C GLY A 44 -3.82 -8.44 -5.13
N LEU A 45 -3.82 -8.37 -3.80
CA LEU A 45 -4.59 -7.38 -3.04
C LEU A 45 -4.07 -5.95 -3.27
N ALA A 46 -2.76 -5.76 -3.40
CA ALA A 46 -2.18 -4.44 -3.74
C ALA A 46 -2.53 -4.03 -5.17
N ALA A 47 -2.56 -4.97 -6.12
CA ALA A 47 -3.03 -4.71 -7.49
C ALA A 47 -4.52 -4.35 -7.51
N LEU A 48 -5.35 -5.06 -6.74
CA LEU A 48 -6.77 -4.74 -6.58
C LEU A 48 -6.95 -3.33 -5.99
N PHE A 49 -6.19 -2.99 -4.94
CA PHE A 49 -6.17 -1.62 -4.40
C PHE A 49 -5.91 -0.59 -5.50
N LEU A 50 -4.88 -0.80 -6.31
CA LEU A 50 -4.48 0.15 -7.36
C LEU A 50 -5.60 0.32 -8.39
N VAL A 51 -6.22 -0.77 -8.84
CA VAL A 51 -7.35 -0.73 -9.79
C VAL A 51 -8.54 0.03 -9.20
N LEU A 52 -8.93 -0.27 -7.97
CA LEU A 52 -10.05 0.40 -7.29
C LEU A 52 -9.77 1.90 -7.07
N TYR A 53 -8.52 2.23 -6.69
CA TYR A 53 -8.09 3.61 -6.47
C TYR A 53 -8.12 4.41 -7.77
N LEU A 54 -7.56 3.87 -8.86
CA LEU A 54 -7.56 4.53 -10.16
C LEU A 54 -8.97 4.66 -10.74
N ALA A 55 -9.80 3.63 -10.61
CA ALA A 55 -11.22 3.70 -11.02
C ALA A 55 -11.96 4.80 -10.26
N LYS A 56 -11.78 4.86 -8.92
CA LYS A 56 -12.37 5.92 -8.10
C LYS A 56 -11.87 7.31 -8.55
N ALA A 57 -10.57 7.46 -8.77
CA ALA A 57 -9.98 8.72 -9.18
C ALA A 57 -10.50 9.19 -10.55
N ALA A 58 -10.61 8.27 -11.51
CA ALA A 58 -11.11 8.56 -12.87
C ALA A 58 -12.61 8.90 -12.90
N LEU A 59 -13.41 8.20 -12.09
CA LEU A 59 -14.88 8.37 -12.12
C LEU A 59 -15.38 9.53 -11.24
N PHE A 60 -14.69 9.82 -10.13
CA PHE A 60 -15.21 10.74 -9.11
C PHE A 60 -14.21 11.84 -8.70
N GLY A 61 -12.98 11.80 -9.20
CA GLY A 61 -11.91 12.70 -8.77
C GLY A 61 -11.45 12.47 -7.33
N GLY A 62 -10.68 13.42 -6.80
CA GLY A 62 -10.21 13.45 -5.42
C GLY A 62 -11.16 14.20 -4.49
N ARG A 63 -11.07 13.92 -3.19
CA ARG A 63 -11.60 14.79 -2.15
C ARG A 63 -10.54 15.82 -1.77
N HIS A 64 -11.01 17.02 -1.41
CA HIS A 64 -10.15 18.08 -0.89
C HIS A 64 -10.36 18.21 0.63
N TYR A 65 -9.29 18.53 1.33
CA TYR A 65 -9.37 18.82 2.76
C TYR A 65 -10.17 20.12 3.01
N ALA A 66 -11.15 20.04 3.88
CA ALA A 66 -12.01 21.15 4.28
C ALA A 66 -12.20 21.23 5.81
N GLY A 67 -11.22 20.72 6.54
CA GLY A 67 -11.18 20.76 8.01
C GLY A 67 -10.61 22.07 8.56
N PRO A 68 -10.31 22.10 9.88
CA PRO A 68 -9.73 23.28 10.52
C PRO A 68 -8.43 23.75 9.85
N GLU A 69 -8.31 25.06 9.65
CA GLU A 69 -7.14 25.68 9.00
C GLU A 69 -5.83 25.35 9.70
N ALA A 70 -5.85 25.26 11.03
CA ALA A 70 -4.68 24.92 11.84
C ALA A 70 -4.03 23.56 11.47
N PHE A 71 -4.79 22.63 10.93
CA PHE A 71 -4.31 21.30 10.54
C PHE A 71 -4.04 21.16 9.03
N HIS A 72 -4.30 22.19 8.24
CA HIS A 72 -4.16 22.13 6.79
C HIS A 72 -2.73 21.80 6.35
N ALA A 73 -1.74 22.52 6.90
CA ALA A 73 -0.33 22.28 6.59
C ALA A 73 0.11 20.84 6.97
N ALA A 74 -0.30 20.35 8.14
CA ALA A 74 0.00 18.98 8.59
C ALA A 74 -0.61 17.93 7.65
N TYR A 75 -1.84 18.15 7.19
CA TYR A 75 -2.47 17.27 6.20
C TYR A 75 -1.71 17.27 4.86
N LEU A 76 -1.30 18.43 4.36
CA LEU A 76 -0.54 18.53 3.12
C LEU A 76 0.82 17.82 3.21
N LEU A 77 1.50 17.92 4.35
CA LEU A 77 2.75 17.18 4.61
C LEU A 77 2.50 15.67 4.62
N LEU A 78 1.45 15.21 5.30
CA LEU A 78 1.06 13.80 5.32
C LEU A 78 0.75 13.30 3.90
N LEU A 79 -0.05 14.04 3.15
CA LEU A 79 -0.43 13.68 1.78
C LEU A 79 0.79 13.65 0.85
N GLY A 80 1.67 14.64 0.93
CA GLY A 80 2.90 14.71 0.14
C GLY A 80 3.84 13.56 0.45
N PHE A 81 4.06 13.27 1.74
CA PHE A 81 4.86 12.12 2.17
C PHE A 81 4.26 10.80 1.68
N HIS A 82 2.96 10.59 1.91
CA HIS A 82 2.25 9.39 1.44
C HIS A 82 2.36 9.22 -0.08
N SER A 83 2.14 10.28 -0.85
CA SER A 83 2.21 10.24 -2.31
C SER A 83 3.60 9.87 -2.80
N LEU A 84 4.65 10.40 -2.17
CA LEU A 84 6.05 10.09 -2.50
C LEU A 84 6.36 8.61 -2.26
N ILE A 85 6.08 8.10 -1.06
CA ILE A 85 6.36 6.69 -0.74
C ILE A 85 5.48 5.72 -1.54
N ALA A 86 4.25 6.10 -1.86
CA ALA A 86 3.37 5.31 -2.72
C ALA A 86 3.87 5.23 -4.16
N ALA A 87 4.37 6.34 -4.71
CA ALA A 87 4.99 6.36 -6.03
C ALA A 87 6.25 5.50 -6.10
N LEU A 88 7.05 5.47 -5.03
CA LEU A 88 8.24 4.62 -4.93
C LEU A 88 7.90 3.14 -4.69
N ASN A 89 6.74 2.85 -4.10
CA ASN A 89 6.35 1.48 -3.74
C ASN A 89 6.20 0.59 -4.96
N LEU A 90 5.53 1.06 -6.00
CA LEU A 90 5.24 0.24 -7.18
C LEU A 90 6.52 -0.26 -7.88
N PRO A 91 7.48 0.59 -8.28
CA PRO A 91 8.71 0.10 -8.90
C PRO A 91 9.54 -0.77 -7.95
N LEU A 92 9.59 -0.45 -6.66
CA LEU A 92 10.34 -1.24 -5.68
C LEU A 92 9.76 -2.65 -5.54
N VAL A 93 8.44 -2.78 -5.44
CA VAL A 93 7.74 -4.07 -5.36
C VAL A 93 7.93 -4.88 -6.64
N LEU A 94 7.82 -4.25 -7.82
CA LEU A 94 8.04 -4.92 -9.09
C LEU A 94 9.46 -5.48 -9.23
N VAL A 95 10.48 -4.73 -8.80
CA VAL A 95 11.87 -5.19 -8.81
C VAL A 95 12.07 -6.37 -7.86
N VAL A 96 11.53 -6.30 -6.65
CA VAL A 96 11.63 -7.39 -5.66
C VAL A 96 10.93 -8.66 -6.15
N LEU A 97 9.73 -8.53 -6.74
CA LEU A 97 9.02 -9.64 -7.35
C LEU A 97 9.78 -10.23 -8.54
N TYR A 98 10.35 -9.39 -9.40
CA TYR A 98 11.18 -9.83 -10.50
C TYR A 98 12.35 -10.71 -10.02
N PHE A 99 13.06 -10.29 -8.98
CA PHE A 99 14.15 -11.11 -8.44
C PHE A 99 13.67 -12.43 -7.83
N ALA A 100 12.49 -12.46 -7.23
CA ALA A 100 11.89 -13.69 -6.73
C ALA A 100 11.56 -14.67 -7.89
N PHE A 101 10.88 -14.20 -8.94
CA PHE A 101 10.53 -15.02 -10.10
C PHE A 101 11.74 -15.46 -10.95
N ALA A 102 12.75 -14.58 -11.05
CA ALA A 102 14.02 -14.89 -11.71
C ALA A 102 14.95 -15.77 -10.85
N ARG A 103 14.49 -16.21 -9.68
CA ARG A 103 15.28 -17.00 -8.71
C ARG A 103 16.59 -16.35 -8.27
N ARG A 104 16.68 -15.03 -8.36
CA ARG A 104 17.81 -14.24 -7.88
C ARG A 104 17.61 -13.88 -6.40
N PHE A 105 17.57 -14.92 -5.55
CA PHE A 105 17.19 -14.81 -4.14
C PHE A 105 18.15 -13.94 -3.33
N ASP A 106 19.41 -13.83 -3.69
CA ASP A 106 20.36 -12.93 -3.00
C ASP A 106 19.96 -11.47 -3.15
N ARG A 107 19.57 -11.05 -4.35
CA ARG A 107 19.07 -9.69 -4.62
C ARG A 107 17.71 -9.46 -4.02
N HIS A 108 16.82 -10.46 -4.12
CA HIS A 108 15.51 -10.43 -3.46
C HIS A 108 15.65 -10.18 -1.97
N ARG A 109 16.48 -10.95 -1.26
CA ARG A 109 16.70 -10.82 0.19
C ARG A 109 17.27 -9.47 0.60
N ARG A 110 18.10 -8.84 -0.24
CA ARG A 110 18.68 -7.53 0.04
C ARG A 110 17.64 -6.42 -0.06
N LEU A 111 16.75 -6.47 -1.04
CA LEU A 111 15.77 -5.42 -1.31
C LEU A 111 14.45 -5.62 -0.56
N ALA A 112 14.05 -6.87 -0.27
CA ALA A 112 12.79 -7.19 0.36
C ALA A 112 12.51 -6.43 1.67
N PRO A 113 13.46 -6.26 2.61
CA PRO A 113 13.20 -5.48 3.83
C PRO A 113 12.77 -4.03 3.56
N TYR A 114 13.37 -3.38 2.57
CA TYR A 114 13.00 -2.01 2.18
C TYR A 114 11.60 -1.97 1.55
N ALA A 115 11.29 -2.94 0.69
CA ALA A 115 9.96 -3.06 0.10
C ALA A 115 8.89 -3.31 1.16
N VAL A 116 9.14 -4.19 2.12
CA VAL A 116 8.23 -4.48 3.24
C VAL A 116 7.99 -3.22 4.09
N ALA A 117 9.06 -2.54 4.50
CA ALA A 117 8.96 -1.32 5.31
C ALA A 117 8.16 -0.23 4.57
N ASN A 118 8.48 0.01 3.30
CA ASN A 118 7.78 1.00 2.49
C ASN A 118 6.30 0.62 2.28
N TRP A 119 6.00 -0.65 1.99
CA TRP A 119 4.64 -1.15 1.79
C TRP A 119 3.77 -0.95 3.03
N VAL A 120 4.29 -1.29 4.22
CA VAL A 120 3.58 -1.08 5.48
C VAL A 120 3.35 0.41 5.74
N LEU A 121 4.35 1.27 5.50
CA LEU A 121 4.21 2.73 5.64
C LEU A 121 3.16 3.29 4.67
N VAL A 122 3.14 2.84 3.42
CA VAL A 122 2.12 3.24 2.44
C VAL A 122 0.72 2.83 2.91
N ALA A 123 0.55 1.62 3.42
CA ALA A 123 -0.73 1.16 3.96
C ALA A 123 -1.18 2.01 5.16
N LEU A 124 -0.31 2.24 6.14
CA LEU A 124 -0.63 3.02 7.34
C LEU A 124 -0.95 4.48 7.01
N THR A 125 -0.11 5.14 6.22
CA THR A 125 -0.33 6.55 5.82
C THR A 125 -1.55 6.69 4.91
N GLY A 126 -1.81 5.72 4.03
CA GLY A 126 -3.00 5.69 3.18
C GLY A 126 -4.29 5.59 3.99
N TRP A 127 -4.32 4.73 5.02
CA TRP A 127 -5.43 4.66 5.97
C TRP A 127 -5.63 5.98 6.73
N LEU A 128 -4.54 6.62 7.14
CA LEU A 128 -4.61 7.92 7.83
C LEU A 128 -5.14 9.02 6.91
N VAL A 129 -4.65 9.12 5.67
CA VAL A 129 -5.16 10.06 4.66
C VAL A 129 -6.65 9.82 4.41
N TRP A 130 -7.05 8.55 4.22
CA TRP A 130 -8.45 8.18 4.03
C TRP A 130 -9.33 8.59 5.22
N TYR A 131 -8.88 8.32 6.45
CA TYR A 131 -9.61 8.69 7.66
C TYR A 131 -9.79 10.20 7.79
N VAL A 132 -8.72 10.98 7.55
CA VAL A 132 -8.79 12.46 7.57
C VAL A 132 -9.79 12.96 6.51
N LEU A 133 -9.76 12.42 5.28
CA LEU A 133 -10.69 12.81 4.24
C LEU A 133 -12.11 12.28 4.46
N LEU A 134 -12.30 11.18 5.17
CA LEU A 134 -13.62 10.74 5.60
C LEU A 134 -14.24 11.72 6.59
N ARG A 135 -13.42 12.27 7.48
CA ARG A 135 -13.87 13.19 8.55
C ARG A 135 -14.01 14.63 8.08
N TYR A 136 -13.09 15.11 7.24
CA TYR A 136 -12.94 16.52 6.86
C TYR A 136 -12.90 16.76 5.34
N GLY A 137 -13.13 15.76 4.50
CA GLY A 137 -13.07 15.90 3.06
C GLY A 137 -14.40 16.34 2.45
N LYS A 138 -14.30 17.18 1.40
CA LYS A 138 -15.41 17.56 0.52
C LYS A 138 -15.19 17.07 -0.90
#